data_f04a44ded4dad5aacafc4c346d198795
#
_entry.id   f04a44ded4dad5aacafc4c346d198795
#
_cell.length_a   1.000
_cell.length_b   1.000
_cell.length_c   1.000
_cell.angle_alpha   90.00
_cell.angle_beta   90.00
_cell.angle_gamma   90.00
#
_symmetry.space_group_name_H-M   'P 1'
#
loop_
_entity.id
_entity.type
_entity.pdbx_description
1 polymer ?
#
loop_
_entity_poly.entity_id
_entity_poly.type
_entity_poly.pdbx_seq_one_letter_code
_entity_poly.pdbx_strand_id
1 'polypeptide(L)'
;MLGSLILMWICIFFIFLLVRIQRPKNFPPGPRPLPIFGNLLHVNMTNPLKDFERFAERYGNIFSLYTGSRPTVFLNNFEVIREALVTKAQDFSGRPQDFMINHMTENKGVVLADYGPRWKDHRRFALMTLRDFGLGKQSMEERILGEISHFVAYFDKNAGGIVNPQNMFHNVASNVIGLVLFGSRFDYNNEFLQRYVQLITEVSKILNGPWNMIYDTLPLLRILPLPFKKAFDCVKKLKSMNRSLIAEHKSTRVPGEPRDFIDCYLDELDKRKNDGSTFSEDQLIMYILDLHFAGTDTTSNTLLTAFLYLMTHPEVQAKCQQEIDDVLAGKDHASYEDRHDMPYTMAVIHEVQRVANTVPLSVFHCTTKDTELMGYNIPKGTVIIPNLSSVLKEEGQWKFPHEFNPANFLNEQGQFEKPEAFIPFSIGPRVCLGEGIARMELFLVMVTLLRRFQFVWPDDAGEPDYTPVYGVTLTPKPYRMHIKCRQTVKL
;
A
#
# COMPACT_ATOMS: atom_id res chain seq x y z
N MET A 1 -25.17 1.54 52.92
CA MET A 1 -26.19 1.10 51.95
C MET A 1 -25.94 1.67 50.54
N LEU A 2 -25.77 3.00 50.32
CA LEU A 2 -25.53 3.55 48.98
C LEU A 2 -24.24 3.04 48.34
N GLY A 3 -23.12 2.96 49.08
CA GLY A 3 -21.83 2.46 48.57
C GLY A 3 -21.88 0.97 48.18
N SER A 4 -22.62 0.14 48.90
CA SER A 4 -22.79 -1.27 48.56
C SER A 4 -23.62 -1.46 47.28
N LEU A 5 -24.63 -0.62 47.08
CA LEU A 5 -25.44 -0.61 45.86
C LEU A 5 -24.61 -0.16 44.63
N ILE A 6 -23.78 0.89 44.77
CA ILE A 6 -22.89 1.34 43.71
C ILE A 6 -21.88 0.23 43.36
N LEU A 7 -21.25 -0.39 44.35
CA LEU A 7 -20.30 -1.48 44.12
C LEU A 7 -20.97 -2.69 43.43
N MET A 8 -22.17 -3.03 43.84
CA MET A 8 -22.97 -4.10 43.22
C MET A 8 -23.25 -3.79 41.73
N TRP A 9 -23.66 -2.56 41.39
CA TRP A 9 -23.90 -2.13 40.02
C TRP A 9 -22.61 -2.13 39.20
N ILE A 10 -21.49 -1.72 39.78
CA ILE A 10 -20.17 -1.79 39.14
C ILE A 10 -19.81 -3.25 38.84
N CYS A 11 -20.00 -4.16 39.82
CA CYS A 11 -19.73 -5.60 39.61
C CYS A 11 -20.65 -6.20 38.53
N ILE A 12 -21.94 -5.89 38.54
CA ILE A 12 -22.91 -6.35 37.54
C ILE A 12 -22.50 -5.80 36.16
N PHE A 13 -22.13 -4.54 36.07
CA PHE A 13 -21.64 -3.93 34.83
C PHE A 13 -20.38 -4.61 34.31
N PHE A 14 -19.39 -4.90 35.16
CA PHE A 14 -18.18 -5.64 34.77
C PHE A 14 -18.50 -7.09 34.38
N ILE A 15 -19.38 -7.79 35.10
CA ILE A 15 -19.83 -9.14 34.74
C ILE A 15 -20.53 -9.10 33.36
N PHE A 16 -21.43 -8.13 33.15
CA PHE A 16 -22.10 -7.94 31.86
C PHE A 16 -21.11 -7.70 30.72
N LEU A 17 -20.07 -6.85 30.93
CA LEU A 17 -19.01 -6.62 29.97
C LEU A 17 -18.20 -7.89 29.68
N LEU A 18 -17.87 -8.70 30.72
CA LEU A 18 -17.14 -9.95 30.57
C LEU A 18 -17.94 -11.00 29.79
N VAL A 19 -19.25 -11.09 30.06
CA VAL A 19 -20.16 -12.03 29.35
C VAL A 19 -20.34 -11.59 27.88
N ARG A 20 -20.38 -10.29 27.60
CA ARG A 20 -20.59 -9.78 26.27
C ARG A 20 -19.39 -10.03 25.33
N ILE A 21 -18.19 -10.30 25.84
CA ILE A 21 -16.97 -10.55 25.08
C ILE A 21 -16.69 -12.07 24.96
N GLN A 22 -17.71 -12.91 25.07
CA GLN A 22 -17.52 -14.33 24.78
C GLN A 22 -17.30 -14.58 23.31
N ARG A 23 -16.28 -15.38 23.00
CA ARG A 23 -16.02 -15.80 21.64
C ARG A 23 -17.17 -16.64 21.11
N PRO A 24 -17.54 -16.45 19.83
CA PRO A 24 -18.49 -17.37 19.17
C PRO A 24 -18.02 -18.82 19.29
N LYS A 25 -18.96 -19.77 19.26
CA LYS A 25 -18.63 -21.19 19.27
C LYS A 25 -17.79 -21.54 18.04
N ASN A 26 -16.72 -22.28 18.27
CA ASN A 26 -15.77 -22.68 17.21
C ASN A 26 -15.12 -21.51 16.43
N PHE A 27 -14.91 -20.38 17.11
CA PHE A 27 -14.20 -19.22 16.56
C PHE A 27 -12.68 -19.39 16.70
N PRO A 28 -11.84 -18.82 15.81
CA PRO A 28 -10.39 -18.97 15.88
C PRO A 28 -9.81 -18.62 17.27
N PRO A 29 -8.78 -19.37 17.75
CA PRO A 29 -8.16 -19.16 19.05
C PRO A 29 -7.45 -17.80 19.13
N GLY A 30 -7.06 -17.40 20.35
CA GLY A 30 -6.30 -16.17 20.58
C GLY A 30 -6.31 -15.77 22.06
N PRO A 31 -5.63 -14.67 22.45
CA PRO A 31 -5.61 -14.21 23.84
C PRO A 31 -6.98 -13.73 24.30
N ARG A 32 -7.28 -13.88 25.58
CA ARG A 32 -8.56 -13.40 26.15
C ARG A 32 -8.64 -11.88 26.01
N PRO A 33 -9.72 -11.34 25.42
CA PRO A 33 -9.91 -9.90 25.32
C PRO A 33 -10.24 -9.27 26.68
N LEU A 34 -9.74 -8.09 26.91
CA LEU A 34 -10.11 -7.27 28.07
C LEU A 34 -11.41 -6.50 27.79
N PRO A 35 -12.25 -6.27 28.82
CA PRO A 35 -13.41 -5.40 28.68
C PRO A 35 -13.04 -4.05 28.09
N ILE A 36 -13.85 -3.51 27.16
CA ILE A 36 -13.68 -2.23 26.48
C ILE A 36 -12.48 -2.21 25.52
N PHE A 37 -11.29 -2.62 25.95
CA PHE A 37 -10.03 -2.51 25.19
C PHE A 37 -9.79 -3.68 24.23
N GLY A 38 -10.49 -4.81 24.44
CA GLY A 38 -10.18 -6.02 23.67
C GLY A 38 -8.76 -6.52 23.91
N ASN A 39 -7.98 -6.68 22.85
CA ASN A 39 -6.60 -7.10 22.94
C ASN A 39 -5.60 -5.96 22.70
N LEU A 40 -6.04 -4.70 22.74
CA LEU A 40 -5.20 -3.54 22.46
C LEU A 40 -3.92 -3.51 23.32
N LEU A 41 -4.03 -3.87 24.60
CA LEU A 41 -2.90 -3.89 25.54
C LEU A 41 -1.96 -5.09 25.37
N HIS A 42 -2.29 -6.05 24.49
CA HIS A 42 -1.44 -7.21 24.18
C HIS A 42 -0.53 -6.96 22.97
N VAL A 43 -0.69 -5.81 22.30
CA VAL A 43 -0.02 -5.47 21.03
C VAL A 43 0.79 -4.20 21.22
N ASN A 44 2.03 -4.22 20.76
CA ASN A 44 2.88 -3.04 20.71
C ASN A 44 2.36 -2.09 19.61
N MET A 45 1.86 -0.92 20.00
CA MET A 45 1.25 0.03 19.08
C MET A 45 2.25 0.69 18.11
N THR A 46 3.56 0.61 18.40
CA THR A 46 4.60 1.20 17.54
C THR A 46 5.17 0.20 16.53
N ASN A 47 5.14 -1.09 16.84
CA ASN A 47 5.54 -2.16 15.91
C ASN A 47 4.82 -3.47 16.27
N PRO A 48 3.59 -3.67 15.78
CA PRO A 48 2.76 -4.82 16.13
C PRO A 48 3.15 -6.12 15.41
N LEU A 49 3.95 -6.06 14.35
CA LEU A 49 4.22 -7.22 13.48
C LEU A 49 4.86 -8.37 14.27
N LYS A 50 5.83 -8.06 15.17
CA LYS A 50 6.47 -9.07 16.03
C LYS A 50 5.47 -9.74 16.98
N ASP A 51 4.47 -8.99 17.46
CA ASP A 51 3.43 -9.56 18.31
C ASP A 51 2.52 -10.49 17.51
N PHE A 52 2.20 -10.15 16.26
CA PHE A 52 1.41 -11.01 15.37
C PHE A 52 2.17 -12.30 15.02
N GLU A 53 3.48 -12.24 14.77
CA GLU A 53 4.33 -13.42 14.60
C GLU A 53 4.25 -14.34 15.84
N ARG A 54 4.45 -13.78 17.05
CA ARG A 54 4.33 -14.53 18.32
C ARG A 54 2.93 -15.12 18.53
N PHE A 55 1.87 -14.43 18.13
CA PHE A 55 0.52 -14.98 18.21
C PHE A 55 0.30 -16.10 17.19
N ALA A 56 0.86 -16.00 15.98
CA ALA A 56 0.81 -17.07 14.99
C ALA A 56 1.55 -18.32 15.47
N GLU A 57 2.73 -18.19 16.07
CA GLU A 57 3.47 -19.29 16.69
C GLU A 57 2.66 -19.97 17.81
N ARG A 58 1.95 -19.19 18.62
CA ARG A 58 1.22 -19.71 19.76
C ARG A 58 -0.14 -20.32 19.41
N TYR A 59 -0.85 -19.72 18.48
CA TYR A 59 -2.27 -20.03 18.20
C TYR A 59 -2.48 -20.67 16.83
N GLY A 60 -1.45 -20.70 15.98
CA GLY A 60 -1.50 -21.24 14.62
C GLY A 60 -1.78 -20.21 13.56
N ASN A 61 -1.90 -20.67 12.31
CA ASN A 61 -2.02 -19.82 11.11
C ASN A 61 -3.33 -19.02 11.03
N ILE A 62 -4.31 -19.35 11.86
CA ILE A 62 -5.57 -18.61 11.98
C ILE A 62 -5.77 -18.31 13.46
N PHE A 63 -5.67 -17.05 13.84
CA PHE A 63 -5.94 -16.61 15.21
C PHE A 63 -6.82 -15.37 15.25
N SER A 64 -7.38 -15.07 16.42
CA SER A 64 -8.26 -13.92 16.59
C SER A 64 -7.79 -12.99 17.69
N LEU A 65 -7.94 -11.69 17.41
CA LEU A 65 -7.84 -10.61 18.38
C LEU A 65 -9.17 -9.84 18.42
N TYR A 66 -9.33 -9.00 19.43
CA TYR A 66 -10.45 -8.09 19.55
C TYR A 66 -9.95 -6.64 19.59
N THR A 67 -10.40 -5.81 18.67
CA THR A 67 -10.20 -4.36 18.71
C THR A 67 -11.42 -3.74 19.40
N GLY A 68 -11.28 -3.45 20.69
CA GLY A 68 -12.44 -3.19 21.54
C GLY A 68 -13.35 -4.43 21.61
N SER A 69 -14.58 -4.30 21.16
CA SER A 69 -15.54 -5.40 21.07
C SER A 69 -15.60 -6.09 19.71
N ARG A 70 -14.83 -5.62 18.72
CA ARG A 70 -14.88 -6.13 17.35
C ARG A 70 -13.95 -7.32 17.16
N PRO A 71 -14.47 -8.48 16.74
CA PRO A 71 -13.64 -9.63 16.43
C PRO A 71 -12.82 -9.37 15.15
N THR A 72 -11.56 -9.73 15.20
CA THR A 72 -10.60 -9.62 14.09
C THR A 72 -9.88 -10.96 13.95
N VAL A 73 -9.85 -11.52 12.76
CA VAL A 73 -9.17 -12.79 12.45
C VAL A 73 -7.97 -12.51 11.56
N PHE A 74 -6.81 -13.03 11.96
CA PHE A 74 -5.55 -12.96 11.23
C PHE A 74 -5.33 -14.25 10.45
N LEU A 75 -4.91 -14.11 9.20
CA LEU A 75 -4.58 -15.20 8.28
C LEU A 75 -3.09 -15.14 7.98
N ASN A 76 -2.32 -16.19 8.33
CA ASN A 76 -0.86 -16.10 8.44
C ASN A 76 -0.06 -17.04 7.54
N ASN A 77 -0.66 -17.73 6.59
CA ASN A 77 0.07 -18.46 5.56
C ASN A 77 -0.61 -18.37 4.21
N PHE A 78 0.10 -18.77 3.16
CA PHE A 78 -0.39 -18.68 1.78
C PHE A 78 -1.67 -19.47 1.56
N GLU A 79 -1.74 -20.69 2.06
CA GLU A 79 -2.90 -21.58 1.88
C GLU A 79 -4.18 -20.98 2.46
N VAL A 80 -4.13 -20.49 3.71
CA VAL A 80 -5.27 -19.87 4.39
C VAL A 80 -5.72 -18.59 3.70
N ILE A 81 -4.77 -17.75 3.29
CA ILE A 81 -5.09 -16.50 2.57
C ILE A 81 -5.72 -16.83 1.21
N ARG A 82 -5.19 -17.81 0.48
CA ARG A 82 -5.75 -18.25 -0.80
C ARG A 82 -7.15 -18.83 -0.63
N GLU A 83 -7.40 -19.67 0.39
CA GLU A 83 -8.73 -20.21 0.67
C GLU A 83 -9.73 -19.08 0.94
N ALA A 84 -9.37 -18.09 1.77
CA ALA A 84 -10.25 -16.98 2.09
C ALA A 84 -10.48 -16.04 0.90
N LEU A 85 -9.40 -15.58 0.24
CA LEU A 85 -9.49 -14.47 -0.72
C LEU A 85 -9.71 -14.92 -2.16
N VAL A 86 -9.50 -16.20 -2.50
CA VAL A 86 -9.70 -16.75 -3.84
C VAL A 86 -10.85 -17.74 -3.84
N THR A 87 -10.75 -18.83 -3.05
CA THR A 87 -11.76 -19.91 -3.07
C THR A 87 -13.10 -19.40 -2.52
N LYS A 88 -13.07 -18.70 -1.36
CA LYS A 88 -14.24 -18.13 -0.69
C LYS A 88 -14.35 -16.61 -0.88
N ALA A 89 -13.85 -16.09 -2.00
CA ALA A 89 -13.69 -14.67 -2.26
C ALA A 89 -14.93 -13.81 -1.95
N GLN A 90 -16.13 -14.28 -2.30
CA GLN A 90 -17.36 -13.50 -2.08
C GLN A 90 -17.65 -13.30 -0.58
N ASP A 91 -17.27 -14.26 0.26
CA ASP A 91 -17.52 -14.24 1.70
C ASP A 91 -16.55 -13.30 2.41
N PHE A 92 -15.34 -13.15 1.87
CA PHE A 92 -14.22 -12.40 2.48
C PHE A 92 -13.87 -11.09 1.77
N SER A 93 -14.63 -10.65 0.77
CA SER A 93 -14.31 -9.41 0.01
C SER A 93 -14.95 -8.14 0.55
N GLY A 94 -15.70 -8.18 1.65
CA GLY A 94 -16.22 -7.00 2.32
C GLY A 94 -15.11 -6.08 2.85
N ARG A 95 -15.48 -4.86 3.24
CA ARG A 95 -14.62 -3.92 3.95
C ARG A 95 -15.23 -3.61 5.32
N PRO A 96 -14.41 -3.51 6.38
CA PRO A 96 -14.92 -3.05 7.66
C PRO A 96 -15.60 -1.69 7.50
N GLN A 97 -16.68 -1.50 8.22
CA GLN A 97 -17.40 -0.24 8.27
C GLN A 97 -17.20 0.39 9.65
N ASP A 98 -17.38 1.69 9.81
CA ASP A 98 -17.25 2.37 11.09
C ASP A 98 -15.81 2.42 11.67
N PHE A 99 -14.78 2.38 10.80
CA PHE A 99 -13.43 2.82 11.14
C PHE A 99 -13.22 4.30 10.83
N MET A 100 -12.21 4.92 11.42
CA MET A 100 -11.88 6.32 11.19
C MET A 100 -11.74 6.64 9.70
N ILE A 101 -11.06 5.77 8.98
CA ILE A 101 -10.84 5.92 7.53
C ILE A 101 -12.17 5.86 6.75
N ASN A 102 -13.14 5.04 7.16
CA ASN A 102 -14.46 4.98 6.54
C ASN A 102 -15.25 6.28 6.74
N HIS A 103 -15.16 6.87 7.94
CA HIS A 103 -15.80 8.14 8.24
C HIS A 103 -15.17 9.29 7.45
N MET A 104 -13.84 9.29 7.25
CA MET A 104 -13.16 10.29 6.43
C MET A 104 -13.51 10.18 4.94
N THR A 105 -13.63 8.93 4.43
CA THR A 105 -13.94 8.65 3.03
C THR A 105 -15.44 8.58 2.72
N GLU A 106 -16.30 8.61 3.74
CA GLU A 106 -17.75 8.45 3.61
C GLU A 106 -18.15 7.16 2.87
N ASN A 107 -17.34 6.11 3.01
CA ASN A 107 -17.46 4.84 2.29
C ASN A 107 -17.46 4.97 0.76
N LYS A 108 -16.92 6.07 0.23
CA LYS A 108 -16.74 6.33 -1.21
C LYS A 108 -15.33 5.92 -1.65
N GLY A 109 -15.04 6.05 -2.94
CA GLY A 109 -13.78 5.59 -3.53
C GLY A 109 -13.86 4.13 -3.97
N VAL A 110 -12.72 3.49 -4.16
CA VAL A 110 -12.60 2.10 -4.62
C VAL A 110 -11.87 1.19 -3.62
N VAL A 111 -11.00 1.77 -2.79
CA VAL A 111 -10.17 0.99 -1.86
C VAL A 111 -10.99 0.49 -0.68
N LEU A 112 -11.75 1.38 -0.03
CA LEU A 112 -12.49 1.11 1.21
C LEU A 112 -14.01 0.95 1.03
N ALA A 113 -14.53 1.18 -0.16
CA ALA A 113 -15.93 0.90 -0.47
C ALA A 113 -16.24 -0.57 -0.29
N ASP A 114 -17.41 -0.88 0.30
CA ASP A 114 -17.82 -2.25 0.61
C ASP A 114 -18.10 -3.07 -0.65
N TYR A 115 -18.02 -4.40 -0.51
CA TYR A 115 -18.22 -5.34 -1.62
C TYR A 115 -19.67 -5.39 -2.05
N GLY A 116 -19.90 -5.21 -3.34
CA GLY A 116 -21.25 -5.27 -3.91
C GLY A 116 -21.26 -4.82 -5.38
N PRO A 117 -22.45 -4.76 -5.99
CA PRO A 117 -22.60 -4.35 -7.40
C PRO A 117 -21.99 -2.98 -7.69
N ARG A 118 -22.23 -2.00 -6.80
CA ARG A 118 -21.65 -0.65 -6.89
C ARG A 118 -20.12 -0.69 -6.95
N TRP A 119 -19.48 -1.37 -6.03
CA TRP A 119 -18.03 -1.47 -6.01
C TRP A 119 -17.48 -2.18 -7.26
N LYS A 120 -18.14 -3.26 -7.72
CA LYS A 120 -17.74 -3.99 -8.93
C LYS A 120 -17.75 -3.09 -10.16
N ASP A 121 -18.78 -2.26 -10.29
CA ASP A 121 -18.96 -1.34 -11.42
C ASP A 121 -17.86 -0.26 -11.42
N HIS A 122 -17.63 0.38 -10.26
CA HIS A 122 -16.55 1.33 -10.09
C HIS A 122 -15.18 0.72 -10.32
N ARG A 123 -14.90 -0.47 -9.76
CA ARG A 123 -13.62 -1.15 -9.96
C ARG A 123 -13.39 -1.50 -11.43
N ARG A 124 -14.41 -2.00 -12.12
CA ARG A 124 -14.34 -2.31 -13.56
C ARG A 124 -13.99 -1.05 -14.35
N PHE A 125 -14.68 0.06 -14.09
CA PHE A 125 -14.36 1.35 -14.70
C PHE A 125 -12.90 1.73 -14.49
N ALA A 126 -12.41 1.71 -13.24
CA ALA A 126 -11.05 2.08 -12.93
C ALA A 126 -10.01 1.18 -13.63
N LEU A 127 -10.23 -0.16 -13.63
CA LEU A 127 -9.34 -1.09 -14.32
C LEU A 127 -9.28 -0.83 -15.83
N MET A 128 -10.43 -0.55 -16.46
CA MET A 128 -10.49 -0.24 -17.90
C MET A 128 -9.76 1.08 -18.18
N THR A 129 -10.03 2.12 -17.40
CA THR A 129 -9.39 3.44 -17.56
C THR A 129 -7.88 3.36 -17.33
N LEU A 130 -7.42 2.73 -16.25
CA LEU A 130 -5.99 2.58 -15.98
C LEU A 130 -5.30 1.70 -17.04
N ARG A 131 -5.97 0.68 -17.57
CA ARG A 131 -5.46 -0.10 -18.69
C ARG A 131 -5.34 0.77 -19.95
N ASP A 132 -6.33 1.59 -20.23
CA ASP A 132 -6.33 2.45 -21.41
C ASP A 132 -5.29 3.55 -21.35
N PHE A 133 -4.97 4.09 -20.17
CA PHE A 133 -3.92 5.08 -19.97
C PHE A 133 -2.58 4.50 -19.56
N GLY A 134 -2.50 3.26 -19.05
CA GLY A 134 -1.30 2.85 -18.38
C GLY A 134 -0.84 1.41 -18.52
N LEU A 135 -1.73 0.47 -18.64
CA LEU A 135 -1.33 -0.94 -18.65
C LEU A 135 -0.98 -1.38 -20.08
N GLY A 136 0.32 -1.37 -20.41
CA GLY A 136 0.85 -1.88 -21.67
C GLY A 136 0.71 -0.95 -22.87
N LYS A 137 0.38 0.32 -22.69
CA LYS A 137 0.43 1.33 -23.77
C LYS A 137 1.70 2.18 -23.66
N GLN A 138 2.33 2.42 -24.78
CA GLN A 138 3.53 3.26 -24.94
C GLN A 138 3.38 4.64 -24.28
N SER A 139 2.17 5.22 -24.30
CA SER A 139 1.87 6.51 -23.69
C SER A 139 2.15 6.61 -22.18
N MET A 140 1.97 5.51 -21.40
CA MET A 140 2.31 5.51 -19.97
C MET A 140 3.80 5.35 -19.75
N GLU A 141 4.45 4.50 -20.51
CA GLU A 141 5.90 4.34 -20.50
C GLU A 141 6.58 5.67 -20.80
N GLU A 142 6.13 6.39 -21.87
CA GLU A 142 6.64 7.71 -22.22
C GLU A 142 6.44 8.74 -21.09
N ARG A 143 5.28 8.73 -20.41
CA ARG A 143 5.02 9.61 -19.27
C ARG A 143 5.95 9.30 -18.10
N ILE A 144 6.16 8.03 -17.77
CA ILE A 144 7.09 7.60 -16.72
C ILE A 144 8.52 7.99 -17.10
N LEU A 145 8.97 7.72 -18.32
CA LEU A 145 10.31 8.10 -18.80
C LEU A 145 10.51 9.62 -18.79
N GLY A 146 9.47 10.39 -19.13
CA GLY A 146 9.47 11.84 -19.03
C GLY A 146 9.72 12.31 -17.58
N GLU A 147 9.04 11.74 -16.57
CA GLU A 147 9.31 12.07 -15.17
C GLU A 147 10.70 11.60 -14.72
N ILE A 148 11.13 10.40 -15.15
CA ILE A 148 12.47 9.86 -14.84
C ILE A 148 13.57 10.78 -15.40
N SER A 149 13.38 11.42 -16.54
CA SER A 149 14.38 12.37 -17.11
C SER A 149 14.65 13.54 -16.16
N HIS A 150 13.62 14.10 -15.54
CA HIS A 150 13.76 15.15 -14.52
C HIS A 150 14.45 14.63 -13.26
N PHE A 151 14.15 13.40 -12.89
CA PHE A 151 14.77 12.72 -11.76
C PHE A 151 16.25 12.45 -11.98
N VAL A 152 16.62 11.97 -13.16
CA VAL A 152 18.02 11.79 -13.58
C VAL A 152 18.77 13.12 -13.55
N ALA A 153 18.17 14.20 -14.08
CA ALA A 153 18.79 15.53 -14.05
C ALA A 153 19.07 16.04 -12.63
N TYR A 154 18.20 15.69 -11.66
CA TYR A 154 18.47 15.97 -10.25
C TYR A 154 19.67 15.19 -9.73
N PHE A 155 19.78 13.89 -10.05
CA PHE A 155 20.92 13.08 -9.63
C PHE A 155 22.22 13.51 -10.30
N ASP A 156 22.20 13.88 -11.57
CA ASP A 156 23.39 14.43 -12.27
C ASP A 156 23.91 15.69 -11.56
N LYS A 157 23.00 16.59 -11.18
CA LYS A 157 23.37 17.82 -10.46
C LYS A 157 23.99 17.55 -9.08
N ASN A 158 23.63 16.43 -8.44
CA ASN A 158 24.10 16.04 -7.11
C ASN A 158 25.13 14.91 -7.16
N ALA A 159 25.62 14.54 -8.34
CA ALA A 159 26.62 13.49 -8.50
C ALA A 159 27.94 13.87 -7.79
N GLY A 160 28.53 12.90 -7.12
CA GLY A 160 29.69 13.10 -6.24
C GLY A 160 29.30 13.57 -4.83
N GLY A 161 28.03 13.88 -4.59
CA GLY A 161 27.50 14.31 -3.29
C GLY A 161 26.72 13.23 -2.55
N ILE A 162 26.35 13.58 -1.31
CA ILE A 162 25.49 12.76 -0.45
C ILE A 162 24.13 13.43 -0.31
N VAL A 163 23.06 12.69 -0.59
CA VAL A 163 21.68 13.21 -0.55
C VAL A 163 20.80 12.35 0.37
N ASN A 164 19.70 12.93 0.86
CA ASN A 164 18.59 12.18 1.41
C ASN A 164 17.58 11.92 0.27
N PRO A 165 17.34 10.67 -0.13
CA PRO A 165 16.51 10.36 -1.30
C PRO A 165 15.01 10.42 -1.03
N GLN A 166 14.58 10.54 0.23
CA GLN A 166 13.19 10.31 0.62
C GLN A 166 12.20 11.21 -0.12
N ASN A 167 12.44 12.53 -0.12
CA ASN A 167 11.53 13.46 -0.81
C ASN A 167 11.53 13.25 -2.32
N MET A 168 12.67 12.86 -2.89
CA MET A 168 12.78 12.69 -4.34
C MET A 168 11.98 11.50 -4.84
N PHE A 169 12.08 10.33 -4.18
CA PHE A 169 11.27 9.17 -4.57
C PHE A 169 9.77 9.43 -4.35
N HIS A 170 9.39 10.16 -3.30
CA HIS A 170 8.01 10.58 -3.11
C HIS A 170 7.51 11.49 -4.23
N ASN A 171 8.32 12.46 -4.66
CA ASN A 171 7.96 13.38 -5.73
C ASN A 171 7.80 12.65 -7.08
N VAL A 172 8.70 11.72 -7.40
CA VAL A 172 8.62 10.91 -8.63
C VAL A 172 7.33 10.09 -8.64
N ALA A 173 7.08 9.30 -7.59
CA ALA A 173 5.87 8.48 -7.51
C ALA A 173 4.59 9.33 -7.53
N SER A 174 4.60 10.49 -6.84
CA SER A 174 3.48 11.44 -6.85
C SER A 174 3.21 12.03 -8.24
N ASN A 175 4.26 12.35 -9.01
CA ASN A 175 4.11 12.85 -10.37
C ASN A 175 3.67 11.78 -11.36
N VAL A 176 4.18 10.55 -11.25
CA VAL A 176 3.73 9.43 -12.10
C VAL A 176 2.23 9.20 -11.94
N ILE A 177 1.74 9.06 -10.71
CA ILE A 177 0.29 8.92 -10.50
C ILE A 177 -0.47 10.22 -10.84
N GLY A 178 0.12 11.39 -10.64
CA GLY A 178 -0.42 12.68 -11.04
C GLY A 178 -0.64 12.79 -12.55
N LEU A 179 0.29 12.31 -13.36
CA LEU A 179 0.15 12.22 -14.82
C LEU A 179 -1.02 11.34 -15.26
N VAL A 180 -1.33 10.29 -14.49
CA VAL A 180 -2.53 9.45 -14.74
C VAL A 180 -3.81 10.17 -14.36
N LEU A 181 -3.81 10.81 -13.19
CA LEU A 181 -5.01 11.41 -12.60
C LEU A 181 -5.38 12.76 -13.22
N PHE A 182 -4.37 13.61 -13.45
CA PHE A 182 -4.52 15.02 -13.79
C PHE A 182 -3.97 15.36 -15.19
N GLY A 183 -3.37 14.39 -15.90
CA GLY A 183 -2.79 14.58 -17.22
C GLY A 183 -1.56 15.51 -17.25
N SER A 184 -1.09 15.99 -16.10
CA SER A 184 -0.01 16.97 -16.01
C SER A 184 0.99 16.62 -14.92
N ARG A 185 2.24 17.03 -15.16
CA ARG A 185 3.35 16.97 -14.22
C ARG A 185 3.38 18.25 -13.37
N PHE A 186 3.72 18.11 -12.10
CA PHE A 186 3.99 19.24 -11.21
C PHE A 186 5.49 19.39 -10.97
N ASP A 187 5.99 20.62 -11.00
CA ASP A 187 7.35 20.88 -10.54
C ASP A 187 7.49 20.57 -9.05
N TYR A 188 8.66 20.07 -8.64
CA TYR A 188 8.91 19.68 -7.24
C TYR A 188 8.78 20.84 -6.24
N ASN A 189 8.91 22.07 -6.72
CA ASN A 189 8.68 23.28 -5.92
C ASN A 189 7.26 23.85 -6.05
N ASN A 190 6.35 23.15 -6.72
CA ASN A 190 4.97 23.60 -6.91
C ASN A 190 4.23 23.61 -5.56
N GLU A 191 3.67 24.76 -5.18
CA GLU A 191 3.00 24.94 -3.89
C GLU A 191 1.78 24.03 -3.71
N PHE A 192 1.02 23.77 -4.80
CA PHE A 192 -0.13 22.88 -4.77
C PHE A 192 0.33 21.45 -4.42
N LEU A 193 1.34 20.91 -5.12
CA LEU A 193 1.87 19.58 -4.88
C LEU A 193 2.43 19.45 -3.45
N GLN A 194 3.26 20.39 -3.03
CA GLN A 194 3.83 20.41 -1.67
C GLN A 194 2.74 20.41 -0.60
N ARG A 195 1.71 21.24 -0.79
CA ARG A 195 0.58 21.30 0.13
C ARG A 195 -0.23 20.00 0.13
N TYR A 196 -0.46 19.43 -1.03
CA TYR A 196 -1.18 18.17 -1.19
C TYR A 196 -0.45 17.01 -0.48
N VAL A 197 0.86 16.85 -0.75
CA VAL A 197 1.71 15.84 -0.10
C VAL A 197 1.78 16.06 1.41
N GLN A 198 1.94 17.31 1.88
CA GLN A 198 1.93 17.62 3.30
C GLN A 198 0.65 17.16 4.00
N LEU A 199 -0.52 17.44 3.40
CA LEU A 199 -1.81 17.04 3.97
C LEU A 199 -1.95 15.51 4.03
N ILE A 200 -1.53 14.79 2.98
CA ILE A 200 -1.51 13.33 2.95
C ILE A 200 -0.61 12.79 4.06
N THR A 201 0.60 13.31 4.19
CA THR A 201 1.56 12.88 5.22
C THR A 201 0.99 13.09 6.64
N GLU A 202 0.30 14.20 6.89
CA GLU A 202 -0.34 14.45 8.19
C GLU A 202 -1.49 13.45 8.47
N VAL A 203 -2.30 13.12 7.46
CA VAL A 203 -3.33 12.07 7.57
C VAL A 203 -2.68 10.72 7.87
N SER A 204 -1.64 10.34 7.12
CA SER A 204 -0.91 9.09 7.30
C SER A 204 -0.33 8.95 8.70
N LYS A 205 0.30 10.00 9.24
CA LYS A 205 0.85 10.00 10.61
C LYS A 205 -0.22 9.69 11.67
N ILE A 206 -1.42 10.21 11.49
CA ILE A 206 -2.52 9.98 12.45
C ILE A 206 -3.11 8.58 12.27
N LEU A 207 -3.28 8.13 11.02
CA LEU A 207 -3.76 6.77 10.71
C LEU A 207 -2.80 5.68 11.19
N ASN A 208 -1.50 5.95 11.13
CA ASN A 208 -0.45 5.03 11.59
C ASN A 208 -0.21 5.10 13.10
N GLY A 209 -0.79 6.09 13.77
CA GLY A 209 -0.56 6.35 15.19
C GLY A 209 -1.64 5.79 16.12
N PRO A 210 -1.44 5.95 17.43
CA PRO A 210 -2.36 5.46 18.46
C PRO A 210 -3.75 6.10 18.37
N TRP A 211 -3.86 7.29 17.78
CA TRP A 211 -5.13 8.02 17.69
C TRP A 211 -6.15 7.34 16.79
N ASN A 212 -5.72 6.67 15.72
CA ASN A 212 -6.60 5.84 14.90
C ASN A 212 -7.16 4.66 15.71
N MET A 213 -6.28 3.94 16.41
CA MET A 213 -6.70 2.81 17.25
C MET A 213 -7.65 3.24 18.38
N ILE A 214 -7.42 4.41 19.01
CA ILE A 214 -8.31 4.98 20.02
C ILE A 214 -9.66 5.32 19.40
N TYR A 215 -9.68 5.97 18.23
CA TYR A 215 -10.92 6.31 17.53
C TYR A 215 -11.74 5.07 17.20
N ASP A 216 -11.09 4.01 16.71
CA ASP A 216 -11.75 2.77 16.28
C ASP A 216 -12.19 1.90 17.47
N THR A 217 -11.46 1.95 18.58
CA THR A 217 -11.72 1.13 19.78
C THR A 217 -12.72 1.79 20.74
N LEU A 218 -12.67 3.12 20.89
CA LEU A 218 -13.42 3.86 21.90
C LEU A 218 -14.36 4.90 21.26
N PRO A 219 -15.52 4.50 20.70
CA PRO A 219 -16.44 5.41 20.01
C PRO A 219 -16.88 6.64 20.81
N LEU A 220 -16.96 6.54 22.14
CA LEU A 220 -17.33 7.64 23.01
C LEU A 220 -16.33 8.80 22.99
N LEU A 221 -15.06 8.53 22.64
CA LEU A 221 -14.03 9.57 22.56
C LEU A 221 -14.06 10.34 21.24
N ARG A 222 -14.83 9.89 20.24
CA ARG A 222 -14.92 10.51 18.90
C ARG A 222 -15.45 11.95 18.94
N ILE A 223 -16.23 12.31 19.97
CA ILE A 223 -16.79 13.65 20.17
C ILE A 223 -15.77 14.67 20.71
N LEU A 224 -14.64 14.17 21.26
CA LEU A 224 -13.63 15.04 21.85
C LEU A 224 -12.71 15.64 20.77
N PRO A 225 -12.14 16.84 20.99
CA PRO A 225 -11.22 17.48 20.05
C PRO A 225 -9.80 16.91 20.16
N LEU A 226 -9.68 15.61 19.93
CA LEU A 226 -8.44 14.87 19.97
C LEU A 226 -7.71 14.93 18.60
N PRO A 227 -6.42 14.53 18.50
CA PRO A 227 -5.62 14.67 17.29
C PRO A 227 -6.22 14.06 16.02
N PHE A 228 -7.09 13.05 16.11
CA PHE A 228 -7.79 12.52 14.95
C PHE A 228 -8.68 13.57 14.25
N LYS A 229 -9.16 14.63 14.95
CA LYS A 229 -9.89 15.74 14.32
C LYS A 229 -9.05 16.43 13.24
N LYS A 230 -7.73 16.58 13.48
CA LYS A 230 -6.79 17.14 12.49
C LYS A 230 -6.80 16.34 11.19
N ALA A 231 -6.90 14.98 11.24
CA ALA A 231 -6.98 14.15 10.04
C ALA A 231 -8.25 14.46 9.23
N PHE A 232 -9.41 14.60 9.88
CA PHE A 232 -10.65 15.01 9.19
C PHE A 232 -10.51 16.38 8.53
N ASP A 233 -9.88 17.35 9.21
CA ASP A 233 -9.65 18.68 8.66
C ASP A 233 -8.70 18.65 7.45
N CYS A 234 -7.66 17.80 7.49
CA CYS A 234 -6.76 17.59 6.36
C CYS A 234 -7.50 16.96 5.17
N VAL A 235 -8.31 15.92 5.39
CA VAL A 235 -9.11 15.30 4.33
C VAL A 235 -10.12 16.28 3.75
N LYS A 236 -10.74 17.13 4.55
CA LYS A 236 -11.63 18.19 4.07
C LYS A 236 -10.91 19.17 3.13
N LYS A 237 -9.66 19.54 3.44
CA LYS A 237 -8.83 20.39 2.58
C LYS A 237 -8.47 19.68 1.28
N LEU A 238 -8.06 18.40 1.35
CA LEU A 238 -7.79 17.59 0.17
C LEU A 238 -9.01 17.47 -0.74
N LYS A 239 -10.20 17.21 -0.16
CA LYS A 239 -11.46 17.20 -0.93
C LYS A 239 -11.71 18.55 -1.62
N SER A 240 -11.41 19.67 -0.97
CA SER A 240 -11.54 21.00 -1.58
C SER A 240 -10.55 21.21 -2.73
N MET A 241 -9.30 20.76 -2.58
CA MET A 241 -8.29 20.83 -3.66
C MET A 241 -8.72 19.98 -4.86
N ASN A 242 -9.23 18.76 -4.63
CA ASN A 242 -9.73 17.90 -5.69
C ASN A 242 -10.96 18.50 -6.40
N ARG A 243 -11.85 19.18 -5.68
CA ARG A 243 -12.98 19.92 -6.31
C ARG A 243 -12.49 21.01 -7.26
N SER A 244 -11.42 21.73 -6.90
CA SER A 244 -10.84 22.74 -7.77
C SER A 244 -10.27 22.14 -9.05
N LEU A 245 -9.55 21.00 -8.95
CA LEU A 245 -9.03 20.26 -10.11
C LEU A 245 -10.18 19.76 -11.01
N ILE A 246 -11.24 19.18 -10.44
CA ILE A 246 -12.40 18.72 -11.19
C ILE A 246 -13.10 19.89 -11.90
N ALA A 247 -13.22 21.04 -11.25
CA ALA A 247 -13.81 22.24 -11.85
C ALA A 247 -12.99 22.77 -13.04
N GLU A 248 -11.67 22.74 -12.92
CA GLU A 248 -10.75 23.09 -14.03
C GLU A 248 -10.93 22.12 -15.21
N HIS A 249 -10.96 20.79 -14.95
CA HIS A 249 -11.21 19.79 -15.99
C HIS A 249 -12.55 20.00 -16.69
N LYS A 250 -13.61 20.25 -15.92
CA LYS A 250 -14.92 20.55 -16.49
C LYS A 250 -14.92 21.74 -17.46
N SER A 251 -14.11 22.76 -17.20
CA SER A 251 -14.02 23.97 -18.02
C SER A 251 -13.14 23.79 -19.27
N THR A 252 -12.21 22.83 -19.25
CA THR A 252 -11.16 22.68 -20.29
C THR A 252 -11.27 21.41 -21.10
N ARG A 253 -12.03 20.39 -20.63
CA ARG A 253 -12.15 19.10 -21.35
C ARG A 253 -12.94 19.20 -22.64
N VAL A 254 -12.61 18.33 -23.57
CA VAL A 254 -13.41 18.05 -24.76
C VAL A 254 -14.12 16.70 -24.52
N PRO A 255 -15.46 16.66 -24.41
CA PRO A 255 -16.17 15.42 -24.20
C PRO A 255 -15.86 14.37 -25.29
N GLY A 256 -15.51 13.16 -24.87
CA GLY A 256 -15.12 12.05 -25.77
C GLY A 256 -13.64 12.01 -26.13
N GLU A 257 -12.84 13.02 -25.75
CA GLU A 257 -11.37 13.06 -25.94
C GLU A 257 -10.66 13.19 -24.59
N PRO A 258 -10.70 12.17 -23.72
CA PRO A 258 -10.19 12.26 -22.35
C PRO A 258 -8.64 12.31 -22.34
N ARG A 259 -8.09 13.27 -21.61
CA ARG A 259 -6.66 13.46 -21.39
C ARG A 259 -6.09 12.61 -20.26
N ASP A 260 -6.95 12.28 -19.28
CA ASP A 260 -6.59 11.68 -17.99
C ASP A 260 -7.78 10.98 -17.32
N PHE A 261 -7.56 10.46 -16.11
CA PHE A 261 -8.58 9.74 -15.34
C PHE A 261 -9.79 10.61 -15.00
N ILE A 262 -9.57 11.90 -14.67
CA ILE A 262 -10.66 12.83 -14.35
C ILE A 262 -11.57 13.02 -15.55
N ASP A 263 -11.00 13.28 -16.73
CA ASP A 263 -11.77 13.44 -17.96
C ASP A 263 -12.57 12.16 -18.30
N CYS A 264 -11.94 10.97 -18.21
CA CYS A 264 -12.63 9.69 -18.40
C CYS A 264 -13.81 9.50 -17.45
N TYR A 265 -13.63 9.86 -16.18
CA TYR A 265 -14.70 9.74 -15.20
C TYR A 265 -15.85 10.73 -15.46
N LEU A 266 -15.53 11.94 -15.86
CA LEU A 266 -16.53 12.96 -16.24
C LEU A 266 -17.32 12.54 -17.48
N ASP A 267 -16.65 11.93 -18.48
CA ASP A 267 -17.33 11.37 -19.65
C ASP A 267 -18.26 10.21 -19.27
N GLU A 268 -17.83 9.33 -18.36
CA GLU A 268 -18.65 8.24 -17.86
C GLU A 268 -19.85 8.77 -17.03
N LEU A 269 -19.62 9.82 -16.23
CA LEU A 269 -20.68 10.49 -15.47
C LEU A 269 -21.74 11.10 -16.39
N ASP A 270 -21.33 11.72 -17.51
CA ASP A 270 -22.25 12.29 -18.49
C ASP A 270 -23.07 11.20 -19.20
N LYS A 271 -22.46 10.06 -19.55
CA LYS A 271 -23.17 8.92 -20.14
C LYS A 271 -24.21 8.32 -19.21
N ARG A 272 -24.00 8.38 -17.90
CA ARG A 272 -24.83 7.73 -16.88
C ARG A 272 -25.78 8.64 -16.13
N LYS A 273 -25.99 9.87 -16.57
CA LYS A 273 -26.83 10.88 -15.87
C LYS A 273 -28.24 10.40 -15.49
N ASN A 274 -28.82 9.49 -16.26
CA ASN A 274 -30.22 9.07 -16.13
C ASN A 274 -30.40 7.56 -15.89
N ASP A 275 -29.35 6.81 -15.57
CA ASP A 275 -29.42 5.35 -15.43
C ASP A 275 -29.51 4.86 -13.97
N GLY A 276 -29.61 5.80 -13.02
CA GLY A 276 -29.62 5.48 -11.58
C GLY A 276 -28.27 4.99 -11.05
N SER A 277 -27.19 5.23 -11.81
CA SER A 277 -25.84 4.81 -11.43
C SER A 277 -25.35 5.49 -10.16
N THR A 278 -24.34 4.90 -9.57
CA THR A 278 -23.69 5.42 -8.36
C THR A 278 -22.50 6.33 -8.67
N PHE A 279 -22.26 6.64 -9.94
CA PHE A 279 -21.24 7.60 -10.36
C PHE A 279 -21.66 9.01 -9.94
N SER A 280 -20.75 9.73 -9.31
CA SER A 280 -20.97 11.09 -8.80
C SER A 280 -19.66 11.83 -8.67
N GLU A 281 -19.72 13.16 -8.61
CA GLU A 281 -18.54 13.99 -8.40
C GLU A 281 -17.90 13.74 -7.02
N ASP A 282 -18.68 13.52 -5.97
CA ASP A 282 -18.17 13.16 -4.65
C ASP A 282 -17.43 11.81 -4.68
N GLN A 283 -17.89 10.88 -5.51
CA GLN A 283 -17.22 9.60 -5.73
C GLN A 283 -15.89 9.83 -6.45
N LEU A 284 -15.83 10.70 -7.46
CA LEU A 284 -14.60 11.07 -8.17
C LEU A 284 -13.58 11.73 -7.22
N ILE A 285 -14.02 12.64 -6.37
CA ILE A 285 -13.15 13.28 -5.35
C ILE A 285 -12.44 12.22 -4.51
N MET A 286 -13.16 11.18 -4.09
CA MET A 286 -12.59 10.10 -3.30
C MET A 286 -11.73 9.16 -4.12
N TYR A 287 -12.04 8.93 -5.40
CA TYR A 287 -11.17 8.20 -6.32
C TYR A 287 -9.79 8.84 -6.45
N ILE A 288 -9.76 10.15 -6.65
CA ILE A 288 -8.50 10.91 -6.75
C ILE A 288 -7.68 10.72 -5.47
N LEU A 289 -8.31 10.82 -4.30
CA LEU A 289 -7.62 10.60 -3.01
C LEU A 289 -7.08 9.18 -2.89
N ASP A 290 -7.91 8.18 -3.19
CA ASP A 290 -7.54 6.76 -3.10
C ASP A 290 -6.34 6.43 -4.00
N LEU A 291 -6.41 6.82 -5.27
CA LEU A 291 -5.40 6.48 -6.27
C LEU A 291 -4.10 7.26 -6.04
N HIS A 292 -4.19 8.55 -5.70
CA HIS A 292 -3.01 9.36 -5.45
C HIS A 292 -2.25 8.89 -4.20
N PHE A 293 -2.98 8.64 -3.10
CA PHE A 293 -2.39 8.10 -1.87
C PHE A 293 -1.73 6.73 -2.12
N ALA A 294 -2.47 5.81 -2.76
CA ALA A 294 -1.99 4.47 -3.01
C ALA A 294 -0.78 4.44 -3.94
N GLY A 295 -0.78 5.23 -5.02
CA GLY A 295 0.30 5.25 -6.01
C GLY A 295 1.56 5.97 -5.54
N THR A 296 1.44 6.95 -4.65
CA THR A 296 2.61 7.71 -4.16
C THR A 296 3.38 6.95 -3.09
N ASP A 297 2.72 6.58 -1.99
CA ASP A 297 3.40 6.10 -0.78
C ASP A 297 3.99 4.69 -0.96
N THR A 298 3.26 3.81 -1.62
CA THR A 298 3.70 2.42 -1.82
C THR A 298 4.92 2.31 -2.74
N THR A 299 4.90 3.00 -3.88
CA THR A 299 5.99 2.95 -4.86
C THR A 299 7.23 3.64 -4.32
N SER A 300 7.09 4.82 -3.70
CA SER A 300 8.23 5.52 -3.11
C SER A 300 8.92 4.72 -2.01
N ASN A 301 8.16 4.08 -1.10
CA ASN A 301 8.73 3.25 -0.04
C ASN A 301 9.40 1.99 -0.58
N THR A 302 8.88 1.41 -1.66
CA THR A 302 9.51 0.27 -2.35
C THR A 302 10.83 0.70 -2.99
N LEU A 303 10.88 1.85 -3.67
CA LEU A 303 12.11 2.39 -4.24
C LEU A 303 13.14 2.75 -3.16
N LEU A 304 12.71 3.38 -2.07
CA LEU A 304 13.59 3.64 -0.92
C LEU A 304 14.19 2.35 -0.37
N THR A 305 13.41 1.29 -0.24
CA THR A 305 13.92 -0.02 0.17
C THR A 305 14.88 -0.59 -0.86
N ALA A 306 14.57 -0.47 -2.16
CA ALA A 306 15.42 -0.96 -3.24
C ALA A 306 16.84 -0.37 -3.15
N PHE A 307 16.94 0.95 -3.07
CA PHE A 307 18.22 1.62 -3.03
C PHE A 307 18.98 1.44 -1.71
N LEU A 308 18.28 1.28 -0.59
CA LEU A 308 18.89 0.88 0.67
C LEU A 308 19.62 -0.48 0.52
N TYR A 309 18.92 -1.49 -0.01
CA TYR A 309 19.52 -2.81 -0.20
C TYR A 309 20.60 -2.83 -1.28
N LEU A 310 20.42 -2.11 -2.38
CA LEU A 310 21.43 -2.06 -3.45
C LEU A 310 22.72 -1.37 -3.02
N MET A 311 22.66 -0.37 -2.15
CA MET A 311 23.87 0.28 -1.59
C MET A 311 24.63 -0.64 -0.65
N THR A 312 23.92 -1.50 0.07
CA THR A 312 24.50 -2.40 1.08
C THR A 312 24.84 -3.79 0.54
N HIS A 313 24.46 -4.07 -0.73
CA HIS A 313 24.79 -5.28 -1.48
C HIS A 313 25.41 -4.87 -2.83
N PRO A 314 26.63 -4.34 -2.84
CA PRO A 314 27.26 -3.80 -4.05
C PRO A 314 27.45 -4.84 -5.14
N GLU A 315 27.61 -6.13 -4.80
CA GLU A 315 27.68 -7.24 -5.73
C GLU A 315 26.35 -7.47 -6.49
N VAL A 316 25.21 -7.30 -5.80
CA VAL A 316 23.89 -7.37 -6.44
C VAL A 316 23.69 -6.19 -7.38
N GLN A 317 24.06 -4.99 -6.94
CA GLN A 317 24.00 -3.77 -7.76
C GLN A 317 24.86 -3.91 -9.01
N ALA A 318 26.12 -4.37 -8.88
CA ALA A 318 27.04 -4.55 -10.00
C ALA A 318 26.51 -5.57 -11.03
N LYS A 319 25.90 -6.67 -10.57
CA LYS A 319 25.33 -7.67 -11.46
C LYS A 319 24.10 -7.15 -12.21
N CYS A 320 23.21 -6.35 -11.56
CA CYS A 320 22.15 -5.65 -12.27
C CYS A 320 22.71 -4.69 -13.32
N GLN A 321 23.73 -3.92 -12.96
CA GLN A 321 24.36 -2.95 -13.88
C GLN A 321 24.96 -3.62 -15.09
N GLN A 322 25.62 -4.79 -14.94
CA GLN A 322 26.16 -5.55 -16.06
C GLN A 322 25.04 -6.04 -16.99
N GLU A 323 23.98 -6.65 -16.45
CA GLU A 323 22.86 -7.13 -17.26
C GLU A 323 22.17 -5.97 -18.01
N ILE A 324 21.99 -4.84 -17.35
CA ILE A 324 21.41 -3.63 -17.95
C ILE A 324 22.29 -3.10 -19.10
N ASP A 325 23.60 -3.05 -18.90
CA ASP A 325 24.54 -2.58 -19.94
C ASP A 325 24.52 -3.52 -21.16
N ASP A 326 24.50 -4.84 -20.94
CA ASP A 326 24.45 -5.83 -22.00
C ASP A 326 23.15 -5.75 -22.81
N VAL A 327 21.99 -5.65 -22.15
CA VAL A 327 20.68 -5.60 -22.82
C VAL A 327 20.41 -4.26 -23.50
N LEU A 328 20.88 -3.16 -22.90
CA LEU A 328 20.67 -1.82 -23.42
C LEU A 328 21.83 -1.29 -24.28
N ALA A 329 22.74 -2.15 -24.69
CA ALA A 329 23.81 -1.77 -25.61
C ALA A 329 23.21 -1.15 -26.89
N GLY A 330 23.62 0.10 -27.21
CA GLY A 330 23.13 0.82 -28.39
C GLY A 330 21.70 1.37 -28.30
N LYS A 331 21.01 1.26 -27.14
CA LYS A 331 19.69 1.87 -26.91
C LYS A 331 19.84 3.17 -26.13
N ASP A 332 19.04 4.19 -26.47
CA ASP A 332 19.06 5.47 -25.76
C ASP A 332 18.42 5.37 -24.36
N HIS A 333 17.32 4.63 -24.25
CA HIS A 333 16.58 4.42 -22.99
C HIS A 333 16.06 2.99 -22.89
N ALA A 334 15.70 2.58 -21.68
CA ALA A 334 15.04 1.31 -21.44
C ALA A 334 13.57 1.36 -21.87
N SER A 335 13.07 0.26 -22.41
CA SER A 335 11.64 -0.02 -22.59
C SER A 335 11.17 -1.02 -21.54
N TYR A 336 9.91 -0.97 -21.16
CA TYR A 336 9.34 -1.95 -20.24
C TYR A 336 9.36 -3.38 -20.79
N GLU A 337 9.42 -3.54 -22.12
CA GLU A 337 9.58 -4.83 -22.78
C GLU A 337 10.98 -5.45 -22.54
N ASP A 338 12.02 -4.65 -22.29
CA ASP A 338 13.37 -5.13 -21.99
C ASP A 338 13.44 -6.00 -20.71
N ARG A 339 12.41 -5.92 -19.85
CA ARG A 339 12.30 -6.78 -18.65
C ARG A 339 12.38 -8.27 -18.94
N HIS A 340 12.01 -8.69 -20.14
CA HIS A 340 12.05 -10.10 -20.54
C HIS A 340 13.48 -10.62 -20.76
N ASP A 341 14.40 -9.70 -21.07
CA ASP A 341 15.81 -9.97 -21.31
C ASP A 341 16.69 -9.65 -20.09
N MET A 342 16.06 -9.23 -18.96
CA MET A 342 16.74 -8.89 -17.70
C MET A 342 16.29 -9.77 -16.51
N PRO A 343 16.48 -11.09 -16.57
CA PRO A 343 15.99 -12.02 -15.54
C PRO A 343 16.55 -11.73 -14.15
N TYR A 344 17.83 -11.36 -14.03
CA TYR A 344 18.43 -11.05 -12.73
C TYR A 344 17.92 -9.74 -12.15
N THR A 345 17.82 -8.69 -12.93
CA THR A 345 17.25 -7.40 -12.52
C THR A 345 15.78 -7.56 -12.12
N MET A 346 15.02 -8.37 -12.87
CA MET A 346 13.64 -8.72 -12.48
C MET A 346 13.59 -9.49 -11.17
N ALA A 347 14.50 -10.42 -10.93
CA ALA A 347 14.61 -11.12 -9.65
C ALA A 347 14.91 -10.16 -8.50
N VAL A 348 15.80 -9.20 -8.68
CA VAL A 348 16.13 -8.15 -7.70
C VAL A 348 14.92 -7.28 -7.40
N ILE A 349 14.19 -6.81 -8.42
CA ILE A 349 12.97 -5.99 -8.24
C ILE A 349 11.92 -6.76 -7.44
N HIS A 350 11.72 -8.04 -7.71
CA HIS A 350 10.76 -8.86 -6.99
C HIS A 350 11.21 -9.15 -5.56
N GLU A 351 12.49 -9.40 -5.36
CA GLU A 351 13.06 -9.62 -4.04
C GLU A 351 12.97 -8.35 -3.17
N VAL A 352 13.22 -7.18 -3.75
CA VAL A 352 12.97 -5.90 -3.08
C VAL A 352 11.51 -5.81 -2.63
N GLN A 353 10.55 -6.13 -3.50
CA GLN A 353 9.13 -6.09 -3.13
C GLN A 353 8.79 -7.10 -2.03
N ARG A 354 9.44 -8.26 -2.02
CA ARG A 354 9.27 -9.28 -0.98
C ARG A 354 9.77 -8.77 0.39
N VAL A 355 10.99 -8.25 0.46
CA VAL A 355 11.58 -7.78 1.72
C VAL A 355 11.00 -6.44 2.18
N ALA A 356 10.67 -5.54 1.26
CA ALA A 356 10.00 -4.28 1.57
C ALA A 356 8.64 -4.53 2.21
N ASN A 357 7.90 -5.50 1.67
CA ASN A 357 6.58 -5.87 2.19
C ASN A 357 5.75 -4.64 2.57
N THR A 358 5.68 -3.70 1.64
CA THR A 358 5.26 -2.31 1.88
C THR A 358 3.87 -2.20 2.54
N VAL A 359 2.97 -3.17 2.29
CA VAL A 359 1.64 -3.22 2.95
C VAL A 359 1.49 -4.56 3.69
N PRO A 360 2.15 -4.73 4.86
CA PRO A 360 2.37 -6.03 5.50
C PRO A 360 1.08 -6.76 5.92
N LEU A 361 0.03 -6.01 6.25
CA LEU A 361 -1.26 -6.53 6.70
C LEU A 361 -2.36 -6.41 5.65
N SER A 362 -1.99 -6.13 4.40
CA SER A 362 -2.96 -5.85 3.33
C SER A 362 -3.92 -4.70 3.70
N VAL A 363 -4.90 -4.43 2.87
CA VAL A 363 -6.06 -3.60 3.26
C VAL A 363 -7.10 -4.52 3.90
N PHE A 364 -7.54 -4.21 5.12
CA PHE A 364 -8.41 -5.05 5.90
C PHE A 364 -9.67 -5.47 5.15
N HIS A 365 -10.00 -6.76 5.23
CA HIS A 365 -11.22 -7.34 4.70
C HIS A 365 -12.27 -7.48 5.80
N CYS A 366 -13.49 -7.84 5.41
CA CYS A 366 -14.58 -8.13 6.30
C CYS A 366 -15.44 -9.24 5.71
N THR A 367 -15.97 -10.12 6.55
CA THR A 367 -16.91 -11.14 6.09
C THR A 367 -18.26 -10.52 5.73
N THR A 368 -18.79 -10.89 4.56
CA THR A 368 -20.07 -10.39 4.02
C THR A 368 -21.28 -11.15 4.55
N LYS A 369 -21.06 -12.36 5.04
CA LYS A 369 -22.06 -13.26 5.65
C LYS A 369 -21.38 -14.18 6.68
N ASP A 370 -22.16 -14.93 7.44
CA ASP A 370 -21.64 -16.04 8.25
C ASP A 370 -21.02 -17.08 7.32
N THR A 371 -19.79 -17.49 7.61
CA THR A 371 -19.01 -18.43 6.79
C THR A 371 -18.10 -19.29 7.64
N GLU A 372 -17.43 -20.25 7.01
CA GLU A 372 -16.45 -21.12 7.64
C GLU A 372 -15.10 -20.97 6.94
N LEU A 373 -14.00 -21.02 7.69
CA LEU A 373 -12.65 -21.04 7.15
C LEU A 373 -11.80 -22.08 7.91
N MET A 374 -11.30 -23.10 7.20
CA MET A 374 -10.47 -24.16 7.76
C MET A 374 -11.06 -24.77 9.06
N GLY A 375 -12.37 -25.00 9.07
CA GLY A 375 -13.08 -25.58 10.20
C GLY A 375 -13.50 -24.59 11.30
N TYR A 376 -13.16 -23.30 11.19
CA TYR A 376 -13.59 -22.26 12.13
C TYR A 376 -14.83 -21.52 11.64
N ASN A 377 -15.78 -21.26 12.54
CA ASN A 377 -16.96 -20.44 12.22
C ASN A 377 -16.60 -18.95 12.28
N ILE A 378 -16.80 -18.22 11.19
CA ILE A 378 -16.51 -16.79 11.08
C ILE A 378 -17.83 -16.04 10.88
N PRO A 379 -18.35 -15.34 11.90
CA PRO A 379 -19.58 -14.55 11.77
C PRO A 379 -19.45 -13.41 10.77
N LYS A 380 -20.57 -13.01 10.18
CA LYS A 380 -20.67 -11.79 9.36
C LYS A 380 -20.14 -10.57 10.10
N GLY A 381 -19.43 -9.70 9.40
CA GLY A 381 -18.88 -8.46 9.96
C GLY A 381 -17.58 -8.66 10.74
N THR A 382 -17.01 -9.87 10.76
CA THR A 382 -15.69 -10.13 11.32
C THR A 382 -14.62 -9.47 10.45
N VAL A 383 -13.74 -8.68 11.06
CA VAL A 383 -12.59 -8.11 10.37
C VAL A 383 -11.58 -9.22 10.05
N ILE A 384 -11.10 -9.25 8.84
CA ILE A 384 -10.13 -10.23 8.35
C ILE A 384 -8.85 -9.49 7.94
N ILE A 385 -7.73 -9.90 8.50
CA ILE A 385 -6.42 -9.35 8.22
C ILE A 385 -5.56 -10.40 7.52
N PRO A 386 -5.40 -10.31 6.19
CA PRO A 386 -4.42 -11.12 5.48
C PRO A 386 -3.01 -10.61 5.84
N ASN A 387 -2.28 -11.38 6.63
CA ASN A 387 -0.93 -11.04 7.04
C ASN A 387 0.05 -11.42 5.92
N LEU A 388 0.26 -10.51 4.95
CA LEU A 388 1.18 -10.73 3.84
C LEU A 388 2.62 -10.88 4.33
N SER A 389 2.96 -10.26 5.48
CA SER A 389 4.28 -10.37 6.08
C SER A 389 4.65 -11.82 6.41
N SER A 390 3.70 -12.60 6.89
CA SER A 390 3.93 -14.02 7.20
C SER A 390 4.16 -14.85 5.93
N VAL A 391 3.41 -14.58 4.86
CA VAL A 391 3.52 -15.29 3.57
C VAL A 391 4.83 -14.98 2.87
N LEU A 392 5.25 -13.71 2.85
CA LEU A 392 6.49 -13.30 2.19
C LEU A 392 7.77 -13.74 2.92
N LYS A 393 7.62 -14.36 4.10
CA LYS A 393 8.70 -14.98 4.89
C LYS A 393 8.40 -16.43 5.27
N GLU A 394 7.37 -17.04 4.67
CA GLU A 394 6.90 -18.39 5.02
C GLU A 394 7.96 -19.45 4.68
N GLU A 395 8.37 -20.21 5.68
CA GLU A 395 9.28 -21.35 5.51
C GLU A 395 8.69 -22.39 4.54
N GLY A 396 9.52 -22.90 3.64
CA GLY A 396 9.11 -23.84 2.60
C GLY A 396 8.53 -23.18 1.34
N GLN A 397 8.12 -21.91 1.38
CA GLN A 397 7.74 -21.15 0.19
C GLN A 397 8.93 -20.42 -0.44
N TRP A 398 9.95 -20.09 0.34
CA TRP A 398 11.12 -19.31 -0.06
C TRP A 398 12.41 -20.10 0.16
N LYS A 399 13.37 -19.97 -0.75
CA LYS A 399 14.71 -20.57 -0.58
C LYS A 399 15.48 -19.89 0.56
N PHE A 400 15.32 -18.56 0.67
CA PHE A 400 15.96 -17.68 1.65
C PHE A 400 14.89 -16.74 2.26
N PRO A 401 14.04 -17.25 3.20
CA PRO A 401 12.88 -16.51 3.69
C PRO A 401 13.24 -15.24 4.48
N HIS A 402 14.38 -15.26 5.19
CA HIS A 402 14.79 -14.19 6.11
C HIS A 402 15.92 -13.31 5.60
N GLU A 403 16.42 -13.55 4.39
CA GLU A 403 17.51 -12.82 3.77
C GLU A 403 17.02 -12.04 2.54
N PHE A 404 17.75 -10.97 2.20
CA PHE A 404 17.64 -10.36 0.88
C PHE A 404 18.48 -11.18 -0.11
N ASN A 405 17.85 -12.01 -0.91
CA ASN A 405 18.53 -12.87 -1.84
C ASN A 405 17.73 -13.02 -3.15
N PRO A 406 18.20 -12.43 -4.26
CA PRO A 406 17.52 -12.53 -5.55
C PRO A 406 17.33 -13.96 -6.07
N ALA A 407 18.08 -14.96 -5.55
CA ALA A 407 17.89 -16.37 -5.90
C ALA A 407 16.52 -16.94 -5.47
N ASN A 408 15.76 -16.22 -4.64
CA ASN A 408 14.35 -16.52 -4.38
C ASN A 408 13.48 -16.48 -5.64
N PHE A 409 13.93 -15.77 -6.68
CA PHE A 409 13.20 -15.55 -7.94
C PHE A 409 13.97 -16.06 -9.16
N LEU A 410 14.97 -16.92 -8.97
CA LEU A 410 15.73 -17.55 -10.03
C LEU A 410 15.63 -19.06 -9.96
N ASN A 411 15.38 -19.69 -11.10
CA ASN A 411 15.49 -21.14 -11.24
C ASN A 411 16.97 -21.57 -11.35
N GLU A 412 17.22 -22.89 -11.47
CA GLU A 412 18.57 -23.45 -11.58
C GLU A 412 19.33 -22.99 -12.84
N GLN A 413 18.60 -22.57 -13.88
CA GLN A 413 19.16 -22.08 -15.14
C GLN A 413 19.40 -20.54 -15.09
N GLY A 414 19.14 -19.88 -13.95
CA GLY A 414 19.27 -18.43 -13.80
C GLY A 414 18.17 -17.61 -14.46
N GLN A 415 17.08 -18.25 -14.88
CA GLN A 415 15.92 -17.58 -15.45
C GLN A 415 15.00 -17.06 -14.34
N PHE A 416 14.30 -15.97 -14.60
CA PHE A 416 13.32 -15.41 -13.68
C PHE A 416 12.12 -16.35 -13.50
N GLU A 417 11.84 -16.69 -12.26
CA GLU A 417 10.67 -17.50 -11.87
C GLU A 417 9.97 -16.86 -10.65
N LYS A 418 8.66 -16.63 -10.78
CA LYS A 418 7.86 -16.03 -9.72
C LYS A 418 7.11 -17.11 -8.92
N PRO A 419 7.44 -17.35 -7.63
CA PRO A 419 6.69 -18.26 -6.77
C PRO A 419 5.23 -17.85 -6.59
N GLU A 420 4.30 -18.81 -6.43
CA GLU A 420 2.88 -18.53 -6.18
C GLU A 420 2.65 -17.73 -4.88
N ALA A 421 3.48 -17.95 -3.87
CA ALA A 421 3.44 -17.23 -2.60
C ALA A 421 3.90 -15.76 -2.71
N PHE A 422 4.36 -15.31 -3.89
CA PHE A 422 4.68 -13.91 -4.11
C PHE A 422 3.43 -13.07 -4.32
N ILE A 423 2.84 -12.61 -3.24
CA ILE A 423 1.58 -11.87 -3.20
C ILE A 423 1.67 -10.46 -2.57
N PRO A 424 2.70 -9.64 -2.88
CA PRO A 424 2.83 -8.30 -2.28
C PRO A 424 1.70 -7.36 -2.66
N PHE A 425 0.97 -7.66 -3.74
CA PHE A 425 -0.21 -6.93 -4.21
C PHE A 425 -1.54 -7.53 -3.72
N SER A 426 -1.50 -8.48 -2.77
CA SER A 426 -2.63 -9.31 -2.36
C SER A 426 -3.12 -10.21 -3.50
N ILE A 427 -4.26 -10.91 -3.31
CA ILE A 427 -4.88 -11.81 -4.29
C ILE A 427 -6.41 -11.69 -4.25
N GLY A 428 -7.06 -12.28 -5.25
CA GLY A 428 -8.52 -12.32 -5.34
C GLY A 428 -9.16 -11.03 -5.88
N PRO A 429 -10.48 -10.81 -5.68
CA PRO A 429 -11.19 -9.68 -6.28
C PRO A 429 -10.67 -8.30 -5.85
N ARG A 430 -10.01 -8.24 -4.69
CA ARG A 430 -9.44 -7.02 -4.11
C ARG A 430 -7.94 -6.85 -4.39
N VAL A 431 -7.35 -7.64 -5.28
CA VAL A 431 -5.97 -7.46 -5.73
C VAL A 431 -5.69 -6.03 -6.13
N CYS A 432 -4.47 -5.55 -5.91
CA CYS A 432 -4.08 -4.16 -6.19
C CYS A 432 -4.51 -3.70 -7.59
N LEU A 433 -5.15 -2.54 -7.63
CA LEU A 433 -5.62 -1.95 -8.89
C LEU A 433 -4.48 -1.40 -9.74
N GLY A 434 -3.41 -0.92 -9.07
CA GLY A 434 -2.25 -0.27 -9.67
C GLY A 434 -1.06 -1.20 -9.90
N GLU A 435 -1.18 -2.53 -9.74
CA GLU A 435 -0.06 -3.47 -9.86
C GLU A 435 0.75 -3.29 -11.16
N GLY A 436 0.07 -3.16 -12.30
CA GLY A 436 0.76 -3.02 -13.59
C GLY A 436 1.56 -1.72 -13.70
N ILE A 437 1.01 -0.60 -13.23
CA ILE A 437 1.69 0.70 -13.22
C ILE A 437 2.89 0.65 -12.27
N ALA A 438 2.70 0.12 -11.07
CA ALA A 438 3.77 0.00 -10.08
C ALA A 438 4.95 -0.86 -10.58
N ARG A 439 4.66 -1.99 -11.24
CA ARG A 439 5.71 -2.84 -11.83
C ARG A 439 6.48 -2.13 -12.94
N MET A 440 5.79 -1.42 -13.81
CA MET A 440 6.40 -0.63 -14.87
C MET A 440 7.27 0.49 -14.31
N GLU A 441 6.76 1.23 -13.34
CA GLU A 441 7.46 2.34 -12.69
C GLU A 441 8.73 1.84 -11.96
N LEU A 442 8.62 0.80 -11.15
CA LEU A 442 9.76 0.22 -10.44
C LEU A 442 10.86 -0.22 -11.42
N PHE A 443 10.47 -0.91 -12.49
CA PHE A 443 11.42 -1.37 -13.51
C PHE A 443 12.13 -0.19 -14.19
N LEU A 444 11.37 0.75 -14.75
CA LEU A 444 11.94 1.85 -15.51
C LEU A 444 12.81 2.78 -14.65
N VAL A 445 12.38 3.08 -13.42
CA VAL A 445 13.16 3.89 -12.47
C VAL A 445 14.46 3.18 -12.10
N MET A 446 14.39 1.92 -11.66
CA MET A 446 15.57 1.19 -11.22
C MET A 446 16.58 0.98 -12.35
N VAL A 447 16.12 0.53 -13.53
CA VAL A 447 16.99 0.28 -14.68
C VAL A 447 17.66 1.58 -15.16
N THR A 448 16.91 2.66 -15.27
CA THR A 448 17.47 3.95 -15.74
C THR A 448 18.51 4.50 -14.75
N LEU A 449 18.23 4.45 -13.46
CA LEU A 449 19.16 4.93 -12.44
C LEU A 449 20.40 4.05 -12.34
N LEU A 450 20.27 2.73 -12.33
CA LEU A 450 21.40 1.79 -12.24
C LEU A 450 22.28 1.83 -13.51
N ARG A 451 21.72 2.09 -14.68
CA ARG A 451 22.49 2.31 -15.90
C ARG A 451 23.43 3.49 -15.79
N ARG A 452 22.98 4.58 -15.15
CA ARG A 452 23.69 5.87 -15.16
C ARG A 452 24.51 6.11 -13.89
N PHE A 453 24.08 5.60 -12.75
CA PHE A 453 24.68 5.88 -11.46
C PHE A 453 25.06 4.59 -10.70
N GLN A 454 26.10 4.74 -9.87
CA GLN A 454 26.42 3.81 -8.80
C GLN A 454 26.01 4.47 -7.47
N PHE A 455 25.30 3.70 -6.65
CA PHE A 455 24.82 4.14 -5.34
C PHE A 455 25.65 3.48 -4.26
N VAL A 456 26.15 4.25 -3.32
CA VAL A 456 27.08 3.78 -2.29
C VAL A 456 26.58 4.22 -0.91
N TRP A 457 26.62 3.31 0.04
CA TRP A 457 26.37 3.63 1.44
C TRP A 457 27.48 4.55 1.95
N PRO A 458 27.19 5.73 2.55
CA PRO A 458 28.23 6.63 3.00
C PRO A 458 29.04 6.03 4.18
N ASP A 459 30.37 6.15 4.14
CA ASP A 459 31.27 5.58 5.14
C ASP A 459 31.00 6.11 6.56
N ASP A 460 30.49 7.34 6.66
CA ASP A 460 30.14 8.01 7.91
C ASP A 460 28.70 7.77 8.39
N ALA A 461 27.92 6.94 7.68
CA ALA A 461 26.51 6.68 8.02
C ALA A 461 26.31 5.58 9.07
N GLY A 462 27.39 4.89 9.50
CA GLY A 462 27.29 3.75 10.40
C GLY A 462 26.68 2.51 9.74
N GLU A 463 26.29 1.53 10.55
CA GLU A 463 25.67 0.31 10.06
C GLU A 463 24.25 0.57 9.50
N PRO A 464 23.88 -0.07 8.38
CA PRO A 464 22.53 0.08 7.81
C PRO A 464 21.47 -0.48 8.75
N ASP A 465 20.38 0.28 8.94
CA ASP A 465 19.22 -0.15 9.70
C ASP A 465 18.06 -0.50 8.78
N TYR A 466 17.79 -1.78 8.61
CA TYR A 466 16.71 -2.31 7.78
C TYR A 466 15.35 -2.36 8.50
N THR A 467 15.29 -1.97 9.79
CA THR A 467 14.03 -1.98 10.54
C THR A 467 13.10 -0.87 10.04
N PRO A 468 11.97 -1.19 9.40
CA PRO A 468 11.09 -0.16 8.89
C PRO A 468 10.31 0.53 10.01
N VAL A 469 9.88 1.75 9.73
CA VAL A 469 8.85 2.43 10.51
C VAL A 469 7.50 1.83 10.13
N TYR A 470 6.78 1.32 11.13
CA TYR A 470 5.46 0.72 10.94
C TYR A 470 4.39 1.79 10.69
N GLY A 471 3.49 1.50 9.74
CA GLY A 471 2.32 2.29 9.42
C GLY A 471 1.33 1.48 8.58
N VAL A 472 0.39 2.14 7.91
CA VAL A 472 -0.42 1.52 6.85
C VAL A 472 0.49 0.95 5.78
N THR A 473 1.59 1.66 5.52
CA THR A 473 2.75 1.21 4.74
C THR A 473 3.99 1.12 5.63
N LEU A 474 4.88 0.18 5.34
CA LEU A 474 6.21 0.15 5.92
C LEU A 474 7.11 1.12 5.18
N THR A 475 7.80 1.98 5.93
CA THR A 475 8.71 2.98 5.37
C THR A 475 10.13 2.73 5.92
N PRO A 476 11.16 2.66 5.10
CA PRO A 476 12.54 2.63 5.59
C PRO A 476 12.83 3.85 6.46
N LYS A 477 13.63 3.68 7.50
CA LYS A 477 14.16 4.83 8.24
C LYS A 477 14.92 5.77 7.31
N PRO A 478 14.90 7.08 7.55
CA PRO A 478 15.66 8.03 6.73
C PRO A 478 17.14 7.64 6.67
N TYR A 479 17.70 7.64 5.48
CA TYR A 479 19.11 7.34 5.24
C TYR A 479 19.73 8.34 4.25
N ARG A 480 21.05 8.31 4.15
CA ARG A 480 21.82 9.09 3.20
C ARG A 480 22.37 8.18 2.10
N MET A 481 22.49 8.72 0.90
CA MET A 481 22.93 8.01 -0.29
C MET A 481 24.02 8.81 -1.00
N HIS A 482 25.17 8.20 -1.25
CA HIS A 482 26.23 8.76 -2.05
C HIS A 482 26.01 8.34 -3.51
N ILE A 483 25.93 9.32 -4.41
CA ILE A 483 25.68 9.14 -5.84
C ILE A 483 26.97 9.30 -6.62
N LYS A 484 27.37 8.29 -7.38
CA LYS A 484 28.51 8.35 -8.30
C LYS A 484 28.04 8.16 -9.73
N CYS A 485 28.48 9.03 -10.66
CA CYS A 485 28.27 8.77 -12.08
C CYS A 485 29.07 7.54 -12.48
N ARG A 486 28.44 6.63 -13.21
CA ARG A 486 29.17 5.56 -13.88
C ARG A 486 29.85 6.11 -15.13
N GLN A 487 31.08 5.68 -15.36
CA GLN A 487 31.70 5.86 -16.66
C GLN A 487 30.98 4.91 -17.62
N THR A 488 29.99 5.40 -18.33
CA THR A 488 29.37 4.63 -19.42
C THR A 488 30.48 4.32 -20.41
N VAL A 489 30.70 3.06 -20.68
CA VAL A 489 31.58 2.62 -21.77
C VAL A 489 31.05 3.33 -23.02
N LYS A 490 31.79 4.34 -23.52
CA LYS A 490 31.53 4.88 -24.85
C LYS A 490 31.82 3.73 -25.83
N LEU A 491 30.76 3.08 -26.30
CA LEU A 491 30.85 2.23 -27.48
C LEU A 491 31.01 3.09 -28.73
#